data_1c8b314a00492b248ad3678aca859d18
#
_entry.id   1c8b314a00492b248ad3678aca859d18
#
_cell.length_a   1.000
_cell.length_b   1.000
_cell.length_c   1.000
_cell.angle_alpha   90.00
_cell.angle_beta   90.00
_cell.angle_gamma   90.00
#
_symmetry.space_group_name_H-M   'P 1'
#
loop_
_entity.id
_entity.type
_entity.pdbx_description
1 polymer ?
#
loop_
_entity_poly.entity_id
_entity_poly.type
_entity_poly.pdbx_seq_one_letter_code
_entity_poly.pdbx_strand_id
1 'polypeptide(L)' 'MNYNLHTIRMCRGGGGLQCHCCQRYQAYVQLRHTPQILRPVVTNFVEPLDPLLCDEYFLPVPKL' A
#
# COMPACT_ATOMS: atom_id res chain seq x y z
N MET A 1 -11.62 5.26 -3.27
CA MET A 1 -10.57 5.47 -4.29
C MET A 1 -9.96 4.13 -4.67
N ASN A 2 -9.82 3.86 -5.97
CA ASN A 2 -9.23 2.61 -6.43
C ASN A 2 -7.81 2.87 -6.93
N TYR A 3 -6.89 2.03 -6.48
CA TYR A 3 -5.50 2.09 -6.89
C TYR A 3 -5.24 1.10 -8.01
N ASN A 4 -4.32 1.45 -8.90
CA ASN A 4 -3.88 0.53 -9.95
C ASN A 4 -2.87 -0.45 -9.35
N LEU A 5 -3.33 -1.64 -9.01
CA LEU A 5 -2.52 -2.64 -8.32
C LEU A 5 -1.42 -3.24 -9.21
N HIS A 6 -1.45 -2.97 -10.53
CA HIS A 6 -0.40 -3.42 -11.45
C HIS A 6 0.83 -2.50 -11.42
N THR A 7 0.65 -1.24 -11.05
CA THR A 7 1.72 -0.23 -11.13
C THR A 7 2.16 0.29 -9.78
N ILE A 8 1.28 0.34 -8.77
CA ILE A 8 1.64 0.86 -7.46
C ILE A 8 2.48 -0.16 -6.69
N ARG A 9 3.55 0.31 -6.04
CA ARG A 9 4.31 -0.51 -5.11
C ARG A 9 3.61 -0.47 -3.77
N MET A 10 3.07 -1.61 -3.35
CA MET A 10 2.26 -1.73 -2.14
C MET A 10 3.13 -1.92 -0.90
N CYS A 11 2.57 -1.61 0.27
CA CYS A 11 3.21 -1.84 1.56
C CYS A 11 2.28 -2.65 2.45
N ARG A 12 2.82 -3.69 3.08
CA ARG A 12 2.04 -4.54 4.00
C ARG A 12 1.73 -3.86 5.33
N GLY A 13 2.27 -2.67 5.55
CA GLY A 13 2.09 -1.94 6.79
C GLY A 13 3.05 -2.44 7.87
N GLY A 14 3.55 -1.51 8.70
CA GLY A 14 4.45 -1.85 9.79
C GLY A 14 3.88 -1.52 11.16
N GLY A 15 2.59 -1.19 11.24
CA GLY A 15 1.95 -0.81 12.49
C GLY A 15 2.07 0.66 12.87
N GLY A 16 2.73 1.48 12.06
CA GLY A 16 2.79 2.91 12.28
C GLY A 16 1.46 3.60 11.98
N LEU A 17 1.18 4.71 12.68
CA LEU A 17 -0.06 5.44 12.48
C LEU A 17 -0.18 6.01 11.06
N GLN A 18 0.94 6.35 10.43
CA GLN A 18 0.94 6.90 9.09
C GLN A 18 0.46 5.90 8.03
N CYS A 19 0.47 4.59 8.33
CA CYS A 19 0.00 3.58 7.40
C CYS A 19 -1.45 3.83 6.98
N HIS A 20 -2.29 4.31 7.87
CA HIS A 20 -3.69 4.61 7.56
C HIS A 20 -3.83 5.76 6.56
N CYS A 21 -2.81 6.59 6.42
CA CYS A 21 -2.79 7.72 5.51
C CYS A 21 -1.83 7.50 4.33
N CYS A 22 -1.35 6.28 4.14
CA CYS A 22 -0.39 5.95 3.09
C CYS A 22 -1.09 5.21 1.95
N GLN A 23 -0.94 5.72 0.72
CA GLN A 23 -1.55 5.10 -0.45
C GLN A 23 -1.03 3.69 -0.71
N ARG A 24 0.26 3.44 -0.41
CA ARG A 24 0.84 2.10 -0.61
C ARG A 24 0.17 1.06 0.29
N TYR A 25 -0.11 1.43 1.53
CA TYR A 25 -0.82 0.54 2.43
C TYR A 25 -2.30 0.40 2.03
N GLN A 26 -2.94 1.50 1.62
CA GLN A 26 -4.33 1.45 1.17
C GLN A 26 -4.48 0.58 -0.07
N ALA A 27 -3.50 0.61 -0.97
CA ALA A 27 -3.49 -0.29 -2.13
C ALA A 27 -3.40 -1.75 -1.70
N TYR A 28 -2.60 -2.05 -0.68
CA TYR A 28 -2.52 -3.40 -0.14
C TYR A 28 -3.85 -3.85 0.47
N VAL A 29 -4.52 -2.96 1.21
CA VAL A 29 -5.86 -3.24 1.74
C VAL A 29 -6.84 -3.53 0.59
N GLN A 30 -6.78 -2.75 -0.48
CA GLN A 30 -7.59 -3.00 -1.66
C GLN A 30 -7.31 -4.38 -2.25
N LEU A 31 -6.03 -4.78 -2.33
CA LEU A 31 -5.66 -6.10 -2.83
C LEU A 31 -6.28 -7.20 -1.99
N ARG A 32 -6.27 -7.06 -0.67
CA ARG A 32 -6.83 -8.06 0.24
C ARG A 32 -8.34 -8.22 0.07
N HIS A 33 -9.03 -7.15 -0.33
CA HIS A 33 -10.48 -7.18 -0.57
C HIS A 33 -10.84 -7.52 -2.01
N THR A 34 -9.85 -7.63 -2.91
CA THR A 34 -10.07 -8.00 -4.29
C THR A 34 -10.20 -9.52 -4.41
N PRO A 35 -11.21 -10.04 -5.11
CA PRO A 35 -11.32 -11.48 -5.36
C PRO A 35 -10.05 -12.02 -6.00
N GLN A 36 -9.62 -13.20 -5.59
CA GLN A 36 -8.35 -13.77 -6.02
C GLN A 36 -8.24 -13.85 -7.55
N ILE A 37 -9.33 -14.15 -8.23
CA ILE A 37 -9.36 -14.24 -9.68
C ILE A 37 -9.08 -12.91 -10.37
N LEU A 38 -9.31 -11.78 -9.68
CA LEU A 38 -9.09 -10.45 -10.23
C LEU A 38 -7.78 -9.81 -9.78
N ARG A 39 -6.99 -10.52 -8.94
CA ARG A 39 -5.72 -10.00 -8.45
C ARG A 39 -4.68 -10.03 -9.56
N PRO A 40 -3.78 -9.03 -9.63
CA PRO A 40 -2.68 -9.07 -10.59
C PRO A 40 -1.76 -10.26 -10.31
N VAL A 41 -1.19 -10.82 -11.37
CA VAL A 41 -0.28 -11.96 -11.28
C VAL A 41 1.02 -11.56 -10.58
N VAL A 42 1.53 -10.37 -10.89
CA VAL A 42 2.75 -9.85 -10.29
C VAL A 42 2.39 -8.63 -9.45
N THR A 43 2.80 -8.64 -8.19
CA THR A 43 2.63 -7.51 -7.28
C THR A 43 4.00 -7.05 -6.79
N ASN A 44 4.16 -5.74 -6.65
CA ASN A 44 5.37 -5.12 -6.15
C ASN A 44 5.12 -4.59 -4.74
N PHE A 45 6.04 -4.92 -3.83
CA PHE A 45 5.97 -4.45 -2.45
C PHE A 45 7.22 -3.67 -2.09
N VAL A 46 7.06 -2.68 -1.22
CA VAL A 46 8.19 -1.99 -0.59
C VAL A 46 8.43 -2.58 0.79
N GLU A 47 9.69 -2.61 1.20
CA GLU A 47 10.08 -3.10 2.52
C GLU A 47 10.92 -2.04 3.21
N PRO A 48 10.28 -1.15 4.00
CA PRO A 48 11.02 -0.11 4.70
C PRO A 48 11.95 -0.72 5.75
N LEU A 49 13.12 -0.10 5.93
CA LEU A 49 14.07 -0.54 6.94
C LEU A 49 13.49 -0.42 8.35
N ASP A 50 12.75 0.65 8.61
CA ASP A 50 12.02 0.82 9.85
C ASP A 50 10.54 1.01 9.53
N PRO A 51 9.70 -0.04 9.74
CA PRO A 51 8.28 0.04 9.42
C PRO A 51 7.53 1.11 10.21
N LEU A 52 8.05 1.53 11.36
CA LEU A 52 7.41 2.56 12.17
C LEU A 52 7.74 3.97 11.68
N LEU A 53 8.83 4.12 10.92
CA LEU A 53 9.32 5.41 10.41
C LEU A 53 9.44 5.39 8.89
N CYS A 54 8.47 4.91 8.23
CA CYS A 54 8.46 4.59 6.80
C CYS A 54 8.50 5.84 5.89
N ASP A 55 9.38 6.81 6.18
CA ASP A 55 9.41 8.10 5.49
C ASP A 55 9.78 8.00 4.02
N GLU A 56 10.70 7.08 3.67
CA GLU A 56 11.16 6.93 2.31
C GLU A 56 10.10 6.37 1.36
N TYR A 57 9.11 5.68 1.89
CA TYR A 57 8.05 5.07 1.09
C TYR A 57 6.67 5.65 1.37
N PHE A 58 6.58 6.58 2.30
CA PHE A 58 5.30 7.18 2.64
C PHE A 58 4.74 7.98 1.47
N LEU A 59 3.54 7.61 1.04
CA LEU A 59 2.85 8.29 -0.05
C LEU A 59 1.49 8.74 0.50
N PRO A 60 1.35 10.00 0.92
CA PRO A 60 0.15 10.45 1.61
C PRO A 60 -1.09 10.39 0.72
N VAL A 61 -2.21 10.00 1.32
CA VAL A 61 -3.51 10.06 0.65
C VAL A 61 -3.90 11.53 0.51
N PRO A 62 -4.31 11.97 -0.69
CA PRO A 62 -4.74 13.36 -0.86
C PRO A 62 -5.95 13.66 0.00
N LYS A 63 -5.95 14.85 0.61
CA LYS A 63 -7.12 15.35 1.33
C LYS A 63 -8.04 16.03 0.33
N LEU A 64 -9.30 15.68 0.43
CA LEU A 64 -10.34 16.30 -0.38
C LEU A 64 -10.91 17.53 0.32
#